data_0f91ab14a7d158462377afab90f40485
#
_entry.id   0f91ab14a7d158462377afab90f40485
#
_cell.length_a   1.000
_cell.length_b   1.000
_cell.length_c   1.000
_cell.angle_alpha   90.00
_cell.angle_beta   90.00
_cell.angle_gamma   90.00
#
_symmetry.space_group_name_H-M   'P 1'
#
loop_
_entity.id
_entity.type
_entity.pdbx_description
1 polymer ?
#
loop_
_entity_poly.entity_id
_entity_poly.type
_entity_poly.pdbx_seq_one_letter_code
_entity_poly.pdbx_strand_id
1 'polypeptide(L)'
;RDLVRSRGLGDVYKRQTLEGGLKDNAIPRECTAGLLIPEEKKEELTTYIKELTAELKKEYAVSDAGITIDCAFGEKGEASILSYTAMARVIFYLRHVPNGVQHMSTVMPGLVETSLNLGILKLEDQALLATSSVRSSVSSRKEDLRDRLEHIAEFLGGEIAVSGDYPAWEYQAKSEIRDTISAVYEELFQEEPVFEAIHAGLECGILSGKIKELDCVSFGPNNYDIHTPKERLSISSTEKVWKLLVAFLKKCK
;
A
#
# COMPACT_ATOMS: atom_id res chain seq x y z
N ARG A 1 23.09 -0.80 -3.88
CA ARG A 1 24.45 -0.90 -4.48
C ARG A 1 25.41 -1.76 -3.65
N ASP A 2 25.33 -1.77 -2.35
CA ASP A 2 26.29 -2.48 -1.46
C ASP A 2 25.76 -3.78 -0.85
N LEU A 3 24.59 -4.24 -1.23
CA LEU A 3 24.08 -5.53 -0.78
C LEU A 3 24.83 -6.74 -1.37
N VAL A 4 25.71 -6.53 -2.33
CA VAL A 4 26.71 -7.53 -2.75
C VAL A 4 27.75 -7.76 -1.65
N ARG A 5 28.02 -6.78 -0.79
CA ARG A 5 28.86 -6.95 0.41
C ARG A 5 28.20 -7.77 1.53
N SER A 6 26.89 -7.91 1.52
CA SER A 6 26.19 -8.75 2.50
C SER A 6 26.42 -10.25 2.29
N ARG A 7 27.04 -10.67 1.20
CA ARG A 7 27.41 -12.09 1.01
C ARG A 7 28.38 -12.61 2.09
N GLY A 8 29.27 -11.74 2.57
CA GLY A 8 30.16 -12.07 3.68
C GLY A 8 29.51 -11.99 5.07
N LEU A 9 28.44 -11.20 5.22
CA LEU A 9 27.69 -11.10 6.47
C LEU A 9 26.64 -12.22 6.60
N GLY A 10 26.16 -12.78 5.49
CA GLY A 10 25.17 -13.85 5.46
C GLY A 10 25.60 -15.13 6.20
N ASP A 11 26.89 -15.41 6.26
CA ASP A 11 27.43 -16.57 6.99
C ASP A 11 27.59 -16.31 8.48
N VAL A 12 27.56 -15.04 8.90
CA VAL A 12 27.88 -14.60 10.26
C VAL A 12 26.66 -14.17 11.04
N TYR A 13 25.68 -13.55 10.36
CA TYR A 13 24.46 -13.03 10.99
C TYR A 13 23.27 -13.92 10.65
N LYS A 14 22.59 -14.41 11.68
CA LYS A 14 21.37 -15.21 11.55
C LYS A 14 20.20 -14.46 12.17
N ARG A 15 19.13 -14.29 11.40
CA ARG A 15 17.91 -13.63 11.84
C ARG A 15 17.12 -14.51 12.77
N GLN A 16 16.65 -13.95 13.88
CA GLN A 16 15.83 -14.62 14.87
C GLN A 16 14.41 -14.06 14.92
N THR A 17 14.27 -12.74 14.81
CA THR A 17 12.99 -12.07 14.74
C THR A 17 12.99 -11.07 13.61
N LEU A 18 11.83 -10.87 13.01
CA LEU A 18 11.63 -9.83 12.01
C LEU A 18 10.15 -9.45 12.03
N GLU A 19 9.88 -8.22 12.41
CA GLU A 19 8.52 -7.72 12.48
C GLU A 19 8.45 -6.25 12.08
N GLY A 20 7.37 -5.84 11.44
CA GLY A 20 7.14 -4.46 11.06
C GLY A 20 5.73 -4.24 10.58
N GLY A 21 5.24 -3.01 10.76
CA GLY A 21 3.92 -2.59 10.37
C GLY A 21 2.80 -3.11 11.27
N LEU A 22 1.69 -2.36 11.31
CA LEU A 22 0.56 -2.61 12.18
C LEU A 22 -0.75 -2.87 11.43
N LYS A 23 -0.85 -2.38 10.19
CA LYS A 23 -2.04 -2.49 9.33
C LYS A 23 -1.62 -2.73 7.89
N ASP A 24 -2.35 -3.59 7.21
CA ASP A 24 -2.13 -3.93 5.81
C ASP A 24 -2.24 -2.72 4.86
N ASN A 25 -3.16 -1.81 5.16
CA ASN A 25 -3.46 -0.63 4.35
C ASN A 25 -2.75 0.66 4.80
N ALA A 26 -1.79 0.57 5.70
CA ALA A 26 -0.97 1.69 6.16
C ALA A 26 0.50 1.44 5.85
N ILE A 27 1.20 2.49 5.39
CA ILE A 27 2.65 2.42 5.18
C ILE A 27 3.33 2.14 6.53
N PRO A 28 4.14 1.07 6.65
CA PRO A 28 4.85 0.75 7.88
C PRO A 28 5.75 1.90 8.33
N ARG A 29 5.70 2.22 9.61
CA ARG A 29 6.52 3.29 10.21
C ARG A 29 7.73 2.77 10.96
N GLU A 30 7.75 1.47 11.26
CA GLU A 30 8.77 0.83 12.05
C GLU A 30 8.98 -0.62 11.63
N CYS A 31 10.19 -1.11 11.82
CA CYS A 31 10.53 -2.50 11.64
C CYS A 31 11.63 -2.87 12.63
N THR A 32 11.50 -4.03 13.25
CA THR A 32 12.50 -4.57 14.19
C THR A 32 13.05 -5.90 13.67
N ALA A 33 14.36 -6.05 13.72
CA ALA A 33 15.02 -7.30 13.39
C ALA A 33 15.96 -7.73 14.52
N GLY A 34 15.75 -8.93 15.06
CA GLY A 34 16.68 -9.57 15.99
C GLY A 34 17.71 -10.39 15.23
N LEU A 35 18.99 -10.18 15.52
CA LEU A 35 20.10 -10.85 14.86
C LEU A 35 20.98 -11.54 15.90
N LEU A 36 21.46 -12.75 15.59
CA LEU A 36 22.54 -13.36 16.33
C LEU A 36 23.85 -13.09 15.59
N ILE A 37 24.77 -12.45 16.26
CA ILE A 37 26.06 -12.08 15.69
C ILE A 37 27.23 -12.55 16.60
N PRO A 38 28.41 -12.86 16.05
CA PRO A 38 29.62 -13.05 16.84
C PRO A 38 30.00 -11.77 17.60
N GLU A 39 30.56 -11.92 18.78
CA GLU A 39 30.98 -10.80 19.65
C GLU A 39 31.94 -9.83 18.93
N GLU A 40 32.89 -10.40 18.19
CA GLU A 40 33.87 -9.63 17.42
C GLU A 40 33.31 -8.80 16.30
N LYS A 41 32.03 -9.03 15.93
CA LYS A 41 31.34 -8.28 14.87
C LYS A 41 30.50 -7.10 15.36
N LYS A 42 30.43 -6.84 16.65
CA LYS A 42 29.63 -5.75 17.22
C LYS A 42 30.05 -4.38 16.72
N GLU A 43 31.34 -4.09 16.70
CA GLU A 43 31.86 -2.79 16.24
C GLU A 43 31.58 -2.58 14.74
N GLU A 44 31.78 -3.62 13.93
CA GLU A 44 31.52 -3.60 12.49
C GLU A 44 30.03 -3.30 12.22
N LEU A 45 29.12 -4.01 12.90
CA LEU A 45 27.69 -3.78 12.77
C LEU A 45 27.28 -2.36 13.21
N THR A 46 27.84 -1.89 14.34
CA THR A 46 27.56 -0.53 14.83
C THR A 46 27.99 0.54 13.83
N THR A 47 29.18 0.36 13.23
CA THR A 47 29.69 1.27 12.20
C THR A 47 28.80 1.25 10.96
N TYR A 48 28.47 0.05 10.48
CA TYR A 48 27.58 -0.11 9.33
C TYR A 48 26.20 0.56 9.53
N ILE A 49 25.58 0.39 10.71
CA ILE A 49 24.29 1.01 11.02
C ILE A 49 24.38 2.54 11.02
N LYS A 50 25.46 3.12 11.54
CA LYS A 50 25.68 4.56 11.52
C LYS A 50 25.80 5.10 10.08
N GLU A 51 26.58 4.41 9.25
CA GLU A 51 26.76 4.77 7.84
C GLU A 51 25.42 4.66 7.09
N LEU A 52 24.73 3.53 7.22
CA LEU A 52 23.41 3.31 6.61
C LEU A 52 22.39 4.37 7.05
N THR A 53 22.36 4.71 8.34
CA THR A 53 21.45 5.75 8.85
C THR A 53 21.76 7.11 8.21
N ALA A 54 23.02 7.45 8.03
CA ALA A 54 23.44 8.70 7.40
C ALA A 54 23.04 8.74 5.91
N GLU A 55 23.21 7.63 5.19
CA GLU A 55 22.82 7.49 3.80
C GLU A 55 21.29 7.62 3.63
N LEU A 56 20.50 6.90 4.43
CA LEU A 56 19.04 6.97 4.39
C LEU A 56 18.50 8.37 4.75
N LYS A 57 19.06 9.02 5.76
CA LYS A 57 18.69 10.40 6.11
C LYS A 57 18.95 11.39 4.96
N LYS A 58 20.01 11.16 4.19
CA LYS A 58 20.32 11.99 3.01
C LYS A 58 19.35 11.67 1.86
N GLU A 59 19.09 10.41 1.60
CA GLU A 59 18.19 9.96 0.51
C GLU A 59 16.76 10.42 0.75
N TYR A 60 16.26 10.30 1.98
CA TYR A 60 14.88 10.61 2.36
C TYR A 60 14.73 11.98 3.06
N ALA A 61 15.68 12.90 2.88
CA ALA A 61 15.68 14.19 3.58
C ALA A 61 14.41 15.02 3.38
N VAL A 62 13.73 14.87 2.24
CA VAL A 62 12.52 15.62 1.90
C VAL A 62 11.24 14.85 2.29
N SER A 63 11.23 13.55 2.05
CA SER A 63 10.02 12.71 2.25
C SER A 63 9.89 12.17 3.66
N ASP A 64 11.03 11.88 4.34
CA ASP A 64 11.04 11.25 5.66
C ASP A 64 12.32 11.61 6.45
N ALA A 65 12.46 12.87 6.81
CA ALA A 65 13.61 13.37 7.56
C ALA A 65 13.78 12.77 8.97
N GLY A 66 12.75 12.07 9.47
CA GLY A 66 12.70 11.48 10.81
C GLY A 66 13.30 10.06 10.90
N ILE A 67 13.85 9.49 9.83
CA ILE A 67 14.41 8.13 9.84
C ILE A 67 15.51 7.99 10.90
N THR A 68 15.38 6.95 11.75
CA THR A 68 16.39 6.52 12.70
C THR A 68 16.55 5.00 12.63
N ILE A 69 17.77 4.52 12.88
CA ILE A 69 18.04 3.10 13.09
C ILE A 69 18.79 2.97 14.42
N ASP A 70 18.13 2.34 15.38
CA ASP A 70 18.71 2.07 16.69
C ASP A 70 19.20 0.63 16.76
N CYS A 71 20.35 0.40 17.40
CA CYS A 71 20.92 -0.91 17.62
C CYS A 71 21.18 -1.11 19.11
N ALA A 72 20.57 -2.15 19.68
CA ALA A 72 20.80 -2.57 21.05
C ALA A 72 21.40 -3.99 21.07
N PHE A 73 22.38 -4.20 21.93
CA PHE A 73 22.98 -5.52 22.13
C PHE A 73 22.40 -6.14 23.41
N GLY A 74 21.82 -7.33 23.26
CA GLY A 74 21.34 -8.14 24.39
C GLY A 74 22.42 -9.03 24.98
N GLU A 75 22.03 -9.83 25.98
CA GLU A 75 22.91 -10.83 26.59
C GLU A 75 23.15 -12.01 25.64
N LYS A 76 24.28 -12.72 25.90
CA LYS A 76 24.57 -13.98 25.20
C LYS A 76 23.55 -15.04 25.61
N GLY A 77 22.99 -15.73 24.64
CA GLY A 77 21.99 -16.77 24.86
C GLY A 77 21.94 -17.79 23.73
N GLU A 78 21.36 -18.94 24.03
CA GLU A 78 20.94 -19.88 22.99
C GLU A 78 19.62 -19.39 22.39
N ALA A 79 19.55 -19.35 21.07
CA ALA A 79 18.34 -18.94 20.36
C ALA A 79 18.12 -19.81 19.12
N SER A 80 16.88 -20.06 18.81
CA SER A 80 16.49 -20.66 17.54
C SER A 80 16.73 -19.66 16.42
N ILE A 81 17.41 -20.09 15.38
CA ILE A 81 17.82 -19.24 14.26
C ILE A 81 17.38 -19.84 12.94
N LEU A 82 17.11 -18.97 11.97
CA LEU A 82 16.84 -19.41 10.60
C LEU A 82 18.06 -20.17 10.03
N SER A 83 17.80 -21.25 9.32
CA SER A 83 18.82 -21.87 8.48
C SER A 83 19.30 -20.88 7.41
N TYR A 84 20.50 -21.10 6.87
CA TYR A 84 21.04 -20.28 5.77
C TYR A 84 20.05 -20.18 4.59
N THR A 85 19.45 -21.31 4.19
CA THR A 85 18.48 -21.34 3.10
C THR A 85 17.21 -20.54 3.43
N ALA A 86 16.68 -20.67 4.66
CA ALA A 86 15.51 -19.89 5.08
C ALA A 86 15.80 -18.39 5.10
N MET A 87 16.96 -17.99 5.63
CA MET A 87 17.39 -16.60 5.62
C MET A 87 17.56 -16.06 4.18
N ALA A 88 18.17 -16.85 3.29
CA ALA A 88 18.32 -16.45 1.88
C ALA A 88 16.96 -16.24 1.20
N ARG A 89 15.95 -17.09 1.48
CA ARG A 89 14.59 -16.91 1.00
C ARG A 89 13.92 -15.65 1.54
N VAL A 90 14.05 -15.36 2.84
CA VAL A 90 13.54 -14.13 3.45
C VAL A 90 14.16 -12.89 2.80
N ILE A 91 15.49 -12.87 2.63
CA ILE A 91 16.19 -11.76 1.99
C ILE A 91 15.73 -11.62 0.52
N PHE A 92 15.62 -12.73 -0.21
CA PHE A 92 15.13 -12.71 -1.58
C PHE A 92 13.72 -12.12 -1.66
N TYR A 93 12.80 -12.58 -0.81
CA TYR A 93 11.43 -12.04 -0.76
C TYR A 93 11.44 -10.53 -0.55
N LEU A 94 12.09 -10.05 0.51
CA LEU A 94 12.14 -8.62 0.85
C LEU A 94 12.78 -7.74 -0.23
N ARG A 95 13.66 -8.31 -1.04
CA ARG A 95 14.34 -7.60 -2.13
C ARG A 95 13.54 -7.56 -3.43
N HIS A 96 12.64 -8.50 -3.66
CA HIS A 96 11.99 -8.70 -4.95
C HIS A 96 10.47 -8.58 -4.89
N VAL A 97 9.87 -8.63 -3.69
CA VAL A 97 8.43 -8.39 -3.57
C VAL A 97 8.10 -6.98 -4.07
N PRO A 98 7.11 -6.84 -4.97
CA PRO A 98 6.65 -5.52 -5.38
C PRO A 98 6.20 -4.70 -4.17
N ASN A 99 6.49 -3.40 -4.17
CA ASN A 99 5.99 -2.46 -3.16
C ASN A 99 5.92 -1.04 -3.74
N GLY A 100 4.99 -0.22 -3.24
CA GLY A 100 4.79 1.15 -3.69
C GLY A 100 3.97 1.25 -4.98
N VAL A 101 4.11 2.38 -5.67
CA VAL A 101 3.42 2.67 -6.92
C VAL A 101 3.96 1.77 -8.03
N GLN A 102 3.07 1.04 -8.69
CA GLN A 102 3.39 0.18 -9.83
C GLN A 102 3.04 0.86 -11.16
N HIS A 103 1.90 1.55 -11.21
CA HIS A 103 1.46 2.28 -12.40
C HIS A 103 0.79 3.60 -12.01
N MET A 104 1.06 4.63 -12.81
CA MET A 104 0.31 5.88 -12.80
C MET A 104 -0.78 5.80 -13.87
N SER A 105 -1.91 6.47 -13.64
CA SER A 105 -2.98 6.54 -14.62
C SER A 105 -2.52 7.28 -15.87
N THR A 106 -2.80 6.68 -17.03
CA THR A 106 -2.55 7.31 -18.34
C THR A 106 -3.69 8.25 -18.75
N VAL A 107 -4.83 8.16 -18.07
CA VAL A 107 -6.04 8.94 -18.37
C VAL A 107 -6.15 10.16 -17.46
N MET A 108 -5.77 10.01 -16.19
CA MET A 108 -5.83 11.07 -15.17
C MET A 108 -4.42 11.40 -14.68
N PRO A 109 -3.80 12.49 -15.16
CA PRO A 109 -2.46 12.87 -14.73
C PRO A 109 -2.35 13.06 -13.21
N GLY A 110 -1.30 12.51 -12.61
CA GLY A 110 -1.05 12.60 -11.16
C GLY A 110 -1.77 11.54 -10.32
N LEU A 111 -2.70 10.77 -10.87
CA LEU A 111 -3.38 9.71 -10.16
C LEU A 111 -2.54 8.42 -10.13
N VAL A 112 -2.37 7.84 -8.96
CA VAL A 112 -1.87 6.46 -8.82
C VAL A 112 -2.97 5.51 -9.26
N GLU A 113 -2.71 4.70 -10.28
CA GLU A 113 -3.65 3.70 -10.80
C GLU A 113 -3.51 2.37 -10.08
N THR A 114 -2.27 1.90 -9.93
CA THR A 114 -1.97 0.59 -9.35
C THR A 114 -0.86 0.72 -8.34
N SER A 115 -1.07 0.23 -7.14
CA SER A 115 -0.08 0.22 -6.07
C SER A 115 -0.19 -1.02 -5.19
N LEU A 116 0.88 -1.27 -4.46
CA LEU A 116 0.99 -2.34 -3.48
C LEU A 116 1.67 -1.78 -2.23
N ASN A 117 1.17 -2.14 -1.06
CA ASN A 117 1.76 -1.83 0.23
C ASN A 117 2.04 -3.11 1.01
N LEU A 118 3.31 -3.43 1.26
CA LEU A 118 3.68 -4.45 2.23
C LEU A 118 3.48 -3.86 3.64
N GLY A 119 2.26 -4.03 4.17
CA GLY A 119 1.80 -3.35 5.38
C GLY A 119 2.17 -4.06 6.67
N ILE A 120 2.28 -5.40 6.67
CA ILE A 120 2.64 -6.19 7.85
C ILE A 120 3.65 -7.26 7.45
N LEU A 121 4.68 -7.38 8.27
CA LEU A 121 5.68 -8.43 8.16
C LEU A 121 5.92 -9.03 9.54
N LYS A 122 5.90 -10.37 9.65
CA LYS A 122 6.15 -11.08 10.90
C LYS A 122 6.83 -12.41 10.66
N LEU A 123 7.97 -12.60 11.26
CA LEU A 123 8.64 -13.89 11.29
C LEU A 123 8.14 -14.69 12.50
N GLU A 124 7.48 -15.80 12.23
CA GLU A 124 7.06 -16.79 13.21
C GLU A 124 8.01 -18.00 13.21
N ASP A 125 7.78 -18.95 14.10
CA ASP A 125 8.72 -20.10 14.32
C ASP A 125 9.08 -20.87 13.04
N GLN A 126 8.16 -20.98 12.09
CA GLN A 126 8.37 -21.77 10.87
C GLN A 126 8.00 -21.04 9.57
N ALA A 127 7.52 -19.80 9.65
CA ALA A 127 7.05 -19.06 8.49
C ALA A 127 7.31 -17.56 8.59
N LEU A 128 7.59 -16.95 7.44
CA LEU A 128 7.49 -15.50 7.29
C LEU A 128 6.08 -15.17 6.82
N LEU A 129 5.32 -14.46 7.64
CA LEU A 129 4.02 -13.92 7.28
C LEU A 129 4.18 -12.51 6.74
N ALA A 130 3.67 -12.29 5.54
CA ALA A 130 3.71 -10.99 4.88
C ALA A 130 2.31 -10.64 4.37
N THR A 131 1.77 -9.51 4.83
CA THR A 131 0.45 -9.05 4.39
C THR A 131 0.60 -7.81 3.53
N SER A 132 0.12 -7.90 2.30
CA SER A 132 0.17 -6.82 1.33
C SER A 132 -1.22 -6.37 0.92
N SER A 133 -1.43 -5.05 0.88
CA SER A 133 -2.66 -4.44 0.35
C SER A 133 -2.43 -4.03 -1.10
N VAL A 134 -3.10 -4.71 -2.03
CA VAL A 134 -3.07 -4.43 -3.46
C VAL A 134 -4.24 -3.54 -3.84
N ARG A 135 -3.97 -2.48 -4.58
CA ARG A 135 -4.99 -1.56 -5.09
C ARG A 135 -4.77 -1.28 -6.56
N SER A 136 -5.82 -1.38 -7.35
CA SER A 136 -5.82 -0.97 -8.75
C SER A 136 -7.22 -0.58 -9.20
N SER A 137 -7.32 0.47 -10.01
CA SER A 137 -8.54 0.80 -10.74
C SER A 137 -8.69 0.00 -12.03
N VAL A 138 -7.69 -0.81 -12.42
CA VAL A 138 -7.69 -1.65 -13.64
C VAL A 138 -7.59 -3.11 -13.24
N SER A 139 -8.60 -3.90 -13.60
CA SER A 139 -8.73 -5.31 -13.20
C SER A 139 -7.53 -6.16 -13.62
N SER A 140 -7.12 -6.06 -14.89
CA SER A 140 -5.99 -6.84 -15.41
C SER A 140 -4.66 -6.57 -14.70
N ARG A 141 -4.43 -5.34 -14.24
CA ARG A 141 -3.23 -4.98 -13.49
C ARG A 141 -3.28 -5.45 -12.03
N LYS A 142 -4.48 -5.48 -11.45
CA LYS A 142 -4.68 -6.07 -10.13
C LYS A 142 -4.36 -7.57 -10.17
N GLU A 143 -4.86 -8.27 -11.17
CA GLU A 143 -4.60 -9.70 -11.37
C GLU A 143 -3.10 -9.97 -11.62
N ASP A 144 -2.43 -9.19 -12.48
CA ASP A 144 -0.98 -9.31 -12.71
C ASP A 144 -0.17 -9.17 -11.41
N LEU A 145 -0.52 -8.21 -10.55
CA LEU A 145 0.15 -8.08 -9.26
C LEU A 145 -0.10 -9.28 -8.33
N ARG A 146 -1.32 -9.79 -8.30
CA ARG A 146 -1.64 -10.99 -7.55
C ARG A 146 -0.82 -12.18 -8.05
N ASP A 147 -0.81 -12.41 -9.35
CA ASP A 147 -0.07 -13.52 -9.96
C ASP A 147 1.44 -13.40 -9.69
N ARG A 148 2.01 -12.19 -9.72
CA ARG A 148 3.42 -11.96 -9.37
C ARG A 148 3.72 -12.30 -7.91
N LEU A 149 2.82 -11.94 -6.98
CA LEU A 149 2.98 -12.30 -5.57
C LEU A 149 2.88 -13.80 -5.36
N GLU A 150 1.93 -14.47 -6.03
CA GLU A 150 1.75 -15.92 -6.00
C GLU A 150 2.99 -16.65 -6.50
N HIS A 151 3.49 -16.29 -7.68
CA HIS A 151 4.72 -16.88 -8.23
C HIS A 151 5.95 -16.68 -7.33
N ILE A 152 6.11 -15.51 -6.70
CA ILE A 152 7.19 -15.28 -5.75
C ILE A 152 7.03 -16.19 -4.52
N ALA A 153 5.81 -16.31 -3.98
CA ALA A 153 5.56 -17.16 -2.82
C ALA A 153 5.82 -18.63 -3.15
N GLU A 154 5.26 -19.14 -4.24
CA GLU A 154 5.46 -20.52 -4.72
C GLU A 154 6.94 -20.84 -4.98
N PHE A 155 7.66 -19.95 -5.67
CA PHE A 155 9.10 -20.13 -5.92
C PHE A 155 9.91 -20.25 -4.64
N LEU A 156 9.49 -19.57 -3.58
CA LEU A 156 10.12 -19.63 -2.26
C LEU A 156 9.60 -20.80 -1.39
N GLY A 157 8.62 -21.57 -1.88
CA GLY A 157 8.02 -22.68 -1.18
C GLY A 157 6.97 -22.27 -0.15
N GLY A 158 6.34 -21.13 -0.39
CA GLY A 158 5.21 -20.59 0.38
C GLY A 158 3.91 -20.65 -0.40
N GLU A 159 2.87 -20.03 0.15
CA GLU A 159 1.54 -19.93 -0.42
C GLU A 159 0.95 -18.53 -0.16
N ILE A 160 -0.06 -18.14 -0.91
CA ILE A 160 -0.81 -16.92 -0.66
C ILE A 160 -2.27 -17.21 -0.31
N ALA A 161 -2.85 -16.33 0.49
CA ALA A 161 -4.29 -16.26 0.72
C ALA A 161 -4.77 -14.86 0.35
N VAL A 162 -5.86 -14.79 -0.42
CA VAL A 162 -6.49 -13.54 -0.82
C VAL A 162 -7.74 -13.31 0.01
N SER A 163 -7.89 -12.12 0.56
CA SER A 163 -9.09 -11.71 1.31
C SER A 163 -9.47 -10.27 0.95
N GLY A 164 -10.74 -9.92 1.14
CA GLY A 164 -11.23 -8.57 0.90
C GLY A 164 -11.16 -8.14 -0.57
N ASP A 165 -11.17 -9.10 -1.50
CA ASP A 165 -11.14 -8.78 -2.93
C ASP A 165 -12.45 -8.13 -3.37
N TYR A 166 -12.32 -7.03 -4.12
CA TYR A 166 -13.44 -6.32 -4.74
C TYR A 166 -13.09 -5.90 -6.17
N PRO A 167 -14.11 -5.80 -7.07
CA PRO A 167 -13.90 -5.40 -8.44
C PRO A 167 -13.28 -4.01 -8.57
N ALA A 168 -12.40 -3.83 -9.55
CA ALA A 168 -11.93 -2.50 -9.93
C ALA A 168 -13.08 -1.67 -10.52
N TRP A 169 -13.06 -0.37 -10.27
CA TRP A 169 -13.95 0.57 -10.94
C TRP A 169 -13.15 1.34 -11.98
N GLU A 170 -13.17 0.82 -13.20
CA GLU A 170 -12.40 1.37 -14.30
C GLU A 170 -13.02 2.68 -14.81
N TYR A 171 -12.16 3.64 -15.17
CA TYR A 171 -12.62 4.89 -15.76
C TYR A 171 -13.27 4.64 -17.12
N GLN A 172 -14.50 5.06 -17.30
CA GLN A 172 -15.21 5.02 -18.57
C GLN A 172 -15.01 6.37 -19.30
N ALA A 173 -14.41 6.34 -20.49
CA ALA A 173 -14.19 7.53 -21.29
C ALA A 173 -15.50 8.20 -21.71
N LYS A 174 -16.57 7.41 -21.94
CA LYS A 174 -17.92 7.87 -22.24
C LYS A 174 -18.84 7.48 -21.09
N SER A 175 -19.55 8.43 -20.52
CA SER A 175 -20.48 8.22 -19.42
C SER A 175 -21.61 9.25 -19.53
N GLU A 176 -22.80 8.79 -19.90
CA GLU A 176 -23.98 9.66 -20.04
C GLU A 176 -24.42 10.23 -18.68
N ILE A 177 -24.29 9.43 -17.62
CA ILE A 177 -24.62 9.88 -16.27
C ILE A 177 -23.67 10.97 -15.79
N ARG A 178 -22.37 10.86 -16.09
CA ARG A 178 -21.39 11.90 -15.77
C ARG A 178 -21.66 13.18 -16.53
N ASP A 179 -21.95 13.10 -17.82
CA ASP A 179 -22.24 14.26 -18.66
C ASP A 179 -23.53 14.97 -18.17
N THR A 180 -24.56 14.19 -17.83
CA THR A 180 -25.82 14.72 -17.30
C THR A 180 -25.62 15.41 -15.95
N ILE A 181 -24.91 14.81 -15.00
CA ILE A 181 -24.69 15.43 -13.69
C ILE A 181 -23.79 16.65 -13.78
N SER A 182 -22.83 16.69 -14.72
CA SER A 182 -22.02 17.87 -15.00
C SER A 182 -22.87 19.04 -15.44
N ALA A 183 -23.72 18.83 -16.44
CA ALA A 183 -24.59 19.87 -16.95
C ALA A 183 -25.54 20.41 -15.85
N VAL A 184 -26.07 19.54 -15.00
CA VAL A 184 -26.91 19.95 -13.87
C VAL A 184 -26.12 20.72 -12.82
N TYR A 185 -24.89 20.32 -12.55
CA TYR A 185 -24.01 21.00 -11.59
C TYR A 185 -23.70 22.42 -12.07
N GLU A 186 -23.30 22.58 -13.33
CA GLU A 186 -23.05 23.89 -13.97
C GLU A 186 -24.28 24.80 -13.99
N GLU A 187 -25.46 24.22 -14.31
CA GLU A 187 -26.73 24.96 -14.29
C GLU A 187 -27.06 25.51 -12.89
N LEU A 188 -26.82 24.71 -11.84
CA LEU A 188 -27.17 25.07 -10.46
C LEU A 188 -26.17 26.02 -9.80
N PHE A 189 -24.88 25.79 -10.05
CA PHE A 189 -23.82 26.44 -9.26
C PHE A 189 -22.96 27.40 -10.07
N GLN A 190 -23.11 27.47 -11.39
CA GLN A 190 -22.31 28.28 -12.30
C GLN A 190 -20.81 28.02 -12.17
N GLU A 191 -20.45 26.77 -11.87
CA GLU A 191 -19.10 26.25 -11.68
C GLU A 191 -18.96 24.91 -12.42
N GLU A 192 -17.80 24.62 -13.00
CA GLU A 192 -17.53 23.30 -13.56
C GLU A 192 -17.26 22.29 -12.43
N PRO A 193 -17.86 21.07 -12.49
CA PRO A 193 -17.57 20.03 -11.52
C PRO A 193 -16.16 19.46 -11.75
N VAL A 194 -15.44 19.17 -10.66
CA VAL A 194 -14.16 18.49 -10.73
C VAL A 194 -14.40 16.99 -10.57
N PHE A 195 -13.92 16.21 -11.54
CA PHE A 195 -13.93 14.76 -11.46
C PHE A 195 -12.56 14.26 -10.94
N GLU A 196 -12.62 13.61 -9.83
CA GLU A 196 -11.44 13.00 -9.21
C GLU A 196 -11.60 11.49 -9.16
N ALA A 197 -10.52 10.77 -9.32
CA ALA A 197 -10.47 9.37 -8.99
C ALA A 197 -9.72 9.21 -7.67
N ILE A 198 -10.21 8.34 -6.82
CA ILE A 198 -9.56 8.02 -5.55
C ILE A 198 -8.99 6.60 -5.62
N HIS A 199 -7.85 6.43 -4.96
CA HIS A 199 -7.19 5.13 -4.87
C HIS A 199 -7.79 4.30 -3.71
N ALA A 200 -9.11 4.08 -3.77
CA ALA A 200 -9.89 3.35 -2.77
C ALA A 200 -10.99 2.52 -3.43
N GLY A 201 -11.45 1.47 -2.73
CA GLY A 201 -12.65 0.73 -3.13
C GLY A 201 -13.91 1.56 -2.89
N LEU A 202 -14.78 1.61 -3.90
CA LEU A 202 -16.08 2.26 -3.82
C LEU A 202 -17.18 1.26 -4.19
N GLU A 203 -18.37 1.51 -3.68
CA GLU A 203 -19.56 0.71 -3.97
C GLU A 203 -19.86 0.64 -5.47
N CYS A 204 -19.52 1.69 -6.23
CA CYS A 204 -19.64 1.70 -7.69
C CYS A 204 -18.84 0.59 -8.35
N GLY A 205 -17.65 0.24 -7.86
CA GLY A 205 -16.86 -0.90 -8.34
C GLY A 205 -17.59 -2.22 -8.13
N ILE A 206 -18.19 -2.42 -6.94
CA ILE A 206 -18.96 -3.62 -6.63
C ILE A 206 -20.21 -3.72 -7.51
N LEU A 207 -20.92 -2.61 -7.70
CA LEU A 207 -22.13 -2.56 -8.52
C LEU A 207 -21.81 -2.80 -10.00
N SER A 208 -20.78 -2.15 -10.54
CA SER A 208 -20.32 -2.35 -11.93
C SER A 208 -19.81 -3.76 -12.20
N GLY A 209 -19.21 -4.41 -11.20
CA GLY A 209 -18.80 -5.81 -11.31
C GLY A 209 -19.98 -6.79 -11.35
N LYS A 210 -21.17 -6.41 -10.85
CA LYS A 210 -22.37 -7.24 -10.81
C LYS A 210 -23.37 -6.91 -11.92
N ILE A 211 -23.45 -5.67 -12.34
CA ILE A 211 -24.39 -5.17 -13.34
C ILE A 211 -23.59 -4.79 -14.57
N LYS A 212 -23.76 -5.57 -15.63
CA LYS A 212 -23.04 -5.35 -16.89
C LYS A 212 -23.43 -3.98 -17.48
N GLU A 213 -22.42 -3.27 -17.97
CA GLU A 213 -22.59 -1.95 -18.62
C GLU A 213 -23.22 -0.87 -17.71
N LEU A 214 -23.11 -1.05 -16.38
CA LEU A 214 -23.58 -0.03 -15.45
C LEU A 214 -22.74 1.24 -15.59
N ASP A 215 -23.38 2.34 -15.97
CA ASP A 215 -22.79 3.68 -15.88
C ASP A 215 -23.12 4.28 -14.52
N CYS A 216 -22.12 4.73 -13.78
CA CYS A 216 -22.28 5.26 -12.44
C CYS A 216 -21.28 6.36 -12.10
N VAL A 217 -21.71 7.26 -11.23
CA VAL A 217 -20.90 8.30 -10.61
C VAL A 217 -21.05 8.23 -9.09
N SER A 218 -20.00 8.58 -8.38
CA SER A 218 -20.03 8.75 -6.93
C SER A 218 -19.88 10.21 -6.58
N PHE A 219 -20.75 10.73 -5.74
CA PHE A 219 -20.65 12.08 -5.19
C PHE A 219 -21.28 12.14 -3.81
N GLY A 220 -20.83 13.07 -3.00
CA GLY A 220 -21.32 13.20 -1.64
C GLY A 220 -20.92 14.53 -0.99
N PRO A 221 -21.43 14.81 0.22
CA PRO A 221 -21.04 15.99 0.97
C PRO A 221 -19.62 15.90 1.48
N ASN A 222 -19.02 17.06 1.76
CA ASN A 222 -17.68 17.12 2.34
C ASN A 222 -17.67 16.50 3.73
N ASN A 223 -16.83 15.50 3.90
CA ASN A 223 -16.58 14.83 5.16
C ASN A 223 -15.11 15.05 5.55
N TYR A 224 -14.86 15.36 6.81
CA TYR A 224 -13.54 15.67 7.35
C TYR A 224 -13.17 14.69 8.45
N ASP A 225 -11.87 14.42 8.58
CA ASP A 225 -11.30 13.52 9.59
C ASP A 225 -11.94 12.11 9.58
N ILE A 226 -12.24 11.60 8.38
CA ILE A 226 -12.90 10.32 8.13
C ILE A 226 -12.15 9.20 8.87
N HIS A 227 -12.90 8.27 9.47
CA HIS A 227 -12.38 7.14 10.25
C HIS A 227 -11.67 7.53 11.57
N THR A 228 -11.95 8.72 12.08
CA THR A 228 -11.45 9.17 13.39
C THR A 228 -12.59 9.56 14.33
N PRO A 229 -12.35 9.64 15.65
CA PRO A 229 -13.34 10.17 16.59
C PRO A 229 -13.71 11.64 16.37
N LYS A 230 -13.00 12.36 15.50
CA LYS A 230 -13.26 13.76 15.13
C LYS A 230 -13.98 13.89 13.79
N GLU A 231 -14.46 12.81 13.25
CA GLU A 231 -15.20 12.80 11.97
C GLU A 231 -16.37 13.75 12.02
N ARG A 232 -16.50 14.58 10.99
CA ARG A 232 -17.54 15.60 10.89
C ARG A 232 -17.97 15.84 9.45
N LEU A 233 -19.25 16.07 9.26
CA LEU A 233 -19.89 16.36 8.00
C LEU A 233 -20.20 17.86 7.85
N SER A 234 -19.98 18.43 6.68
CA SER A 234 -20.36 19.81 6.36
C SER A 234 -21.85 19.91 6.06
N ILE A 235 -22.59 20.65 6.88
CA ILE A 235 -24.05 20.87 6.70
C ILE A 235 -24.33 21.61 5.39
N SER A 236 -23.57 22.66 5.07
CA SER A 236 -23.75 23.44 3.84
C SER A 236 -23.48 22.63 2.58
N SER A 237 -22.47 21.75 2.60
CA SER A 237 -22.21 20.85 1.46
C SER A 237 -23.28 19.77 1.32
N THR A 238 -23.86 19.31 2.41
CA THR A 238 -25.01 18.37 2.39
C THR A 238 -26.22 19.00 1.70
N GLU A 239 -26.50 20.27 1.99
CA GLU A 239 -27.56 21.00 1.29
C GLU A 239 -27.26 21.16 -0.22
N LYS A 240 -26.03 21.47 -0.57
CA LYS A 240 -25.58 21.58 -1.97
C LYS A 240 -25.77 20.24 -2.71
N VAL A 241 -25.32 19.14 -2.11
CA VAL A 241 -25.48 17.79 -2.67
C VAL A 241 -26.94 17.38 -2.80
N TRP A 242 -27.78 17.71 -1.83
CA TRP A 242 -29.22 17.44 -1.92
C TRP A 242 -29.87 18.15 -3.10
N LYS A 243 -29.57 19.45 -3.29
CA LYS A 243 -30.07 20.23 -4.43
C LYS A 243 -29.62 19.60 -5.75
N LEU A 244 -28.35 19.22 -5.87
CA LEU A 244 -27.81 18.53 -7.04
C LEU A 244 -28.54 17.22 -7.31
N LEU A 245 -28.69 16.37 -6.31
CA LEU A 245 -29.36 15.07 -6.45
C LEU A 245 -30.80 15.22 -6.95
N VAL A 246 -31.57 16.12 -6.34
CA VAL A 246 -32.96 16.35 -6.73
C VAL A 246 -33.08 16.88 -8.17
N ALA A 247 -32.22 17.82 -8.57
CA ALA A 247 -32.19 18.36 -9.92
C ALA A 247 -31.76 17.31 -10.94
N PHE A 248 -30.72 16.53 -10.63
CA PHE A 248 -30.24 15.44 -11.46
C PHE A 248 -31.31 14.38 -11.70
N LEU A 249 -31.99 13.89 -10.65
CA LEU A 249 -33.08 12.90 -10.78
C LEU A 249 -34.27 13.40 -11.62
N LYS A 250 -34.52 14.70 -11.68
CA LYS A 250 -35.51 15.26 -12.57
C LYS A 250 -35.12 15.21 -14.04
N LYS A 251 -33.82 15.23 -14.34
CA LYS A 251 -33.30 15.11 -15.72
C LYS A 251 -33.20 13.67 -16.20
N CYS A 252 -33.17 12.69 -15.30
CA CYS A 252 -33.14 11.25 -15.62
C CYS A 252 -34.50 10.64 -15.99
N LYS A 253 -35.49 11.44 -16.30
CA LYS A 253 -36.86 10.98 -16.68
C LYS A 253 -36.99 10.74 -18.18
#